data_a81756f407b7a1c16a3dc8f4f8ac56b6
#
_entry.id   a81756f407b7a1c16a3dc8f4f8ac56b6
#
_cell.length_a   1.000
_cell.length_b   1.000
_cell.length_c   1.000
_cell.angle_alpha   90.00
_cell.angle_beta   90.00
_cell.angle_gamma   90.00
#
_symmetry.space_group_name_H-M   'P 1'
#
loop_
_entity.id
_entity.type
_entity.pdbx_description
1 polymer ?
#
loop_
_entity_poly.entity_id
_entity_poly.type
_entity_poly.pdbx_seq_one_letter_code
_entity_poly.pdbx_strand_id
1 'polypeptide(L)'
;MPGAMTPPRRRRRPPDHPGKTPPSPRRGGRPSRAQAQQLGERILDVATRLFMAHGYGATSIEEVARRARISKRTFYHRFRDKPEIFVAVVHRIVDRLRPPADFPMLEGSLEEILQRMAGLILRAALSPQAIALNRMLVAESGKFPKLAALVAERGVSKEAIRFIAGILEREAQAGKLALDNPTFAAQQFLYMIIALPQRRAMGFGAPMTPPEIDAWASDVVNLFLNGCRR
;
A
#
# COMPACT_ATOMS: atom_id res chain seq x y z
N MET A 1 -85.61 55.01 -37.03
CA MET A 1 -84.38 54.49 -37.61
C MET A 1 -83.45 54.12 -36.49
N PRO A 2 -83.21 52.86 -36.19
CA PRO A 2 -82.38 52.45 -35.03
C PRO A 2 -80.90 52.33 -35.42
N GLY A 3 -80.09 52.88 -34.51
CA GLY A 3 -78.62 52.83 -34.60
C GLY A 3 -78.03 51.42 -34.28
N ALA A 4 -77.11 51.01 -35.14
CA ALA A 4 -76.42 49.79 -35.03
C ALA A 4 -75.35 49.80 -33.88
N MET A 5 -75.48 48.89 -32.89
CA MET A 5 -74.51 48.66 -31.84
C MET A 5 -73.38 47.71 -32.38
N THR A 6 -72.15 48.21 -32.34
CA THR A 6 -70.94 47.48 -32.67
C THR A 6 -70.52 46.68 -31.46
N PRO A 7 -70.23 45.34 -31.58
CA PRO A 7 -69.79 44.53 -30.43
C PRO A 7 -68.31 44.78 -30.08
N PRO A 8 -67.88 44.62 -28.77
CA PRO A 8 -66.53 44.91 -28.30
C PRO A 8 -65.51 43.88 -28.80
N ARG A 9 -64.34 44.32 -29.23
CA ARG A 9 -63.20 43.54 -29.64
C ARG A 9 -62.71 42.70 -28.47
N ARG A 10 -62.65 41.36 -28.63
CA ARG A 10 -61.96 40.42 -27.72
C ARG A 10 -60.45 40.73 -27.74
N ARG A 11 -59.89 41.02 -26.54
CA ARG A 11 -58.46 41.09 -26.31
C ARG A 11 -57.86 39.71 -26.49
N ARG A 12 -56.89 39.55 -27.38
CA ARG A 12 -56.06 38.34 -27.53
C ARG A 12 -55.16 38.18 -26.31
N ARG A 13 -55.22 36.98 -25.65
CA ARG A 13 -54.23 36.58 -24.66
C ARG A 13 -52.83 36.47 -25.33
N PRO A 14 -51.76 36.89 -24.67
CA PRO A 14 -50.40 36.65 -25.17
C PRO A 14 -50.11 35.14 -25.11
N PRO A 15 -49.23 34.60 -25.99
CA PRO A 15 -48.87 33.20 -26.02
C PRO A 15 -48.08 32.84 -24.75
N ASP A 16 -48.44 31.70 -24.15
CA ASP A 16 -47.73 31.11 -23.06
C ASP A 16 -46.30 30.80 -23.47
N HIS A 17 -45.33 31.33 -22.74
CA HIS A 17 -43.94 30.98 -22.90
C HIS A 17 -43.78 29.50 -22.50
N PRO A 18 -43.11 28.66 -23.31
CA PRO A 18 -42.80 27.27 -22.92
C PRO A 18 -41.90 27.31 -21.69
N GLY A 19 -42.38 26.72 -20.59
CA GLY A 19 -41.68 26.56 -19.35
C GLY A 19 -40.29 25.95 -19.58
N LYS A 20 -39.27 26.56 -19.05
CA LYS A 20 -37.91 25.99 -18.99
C LYS A 20 -37.98 24.65 -18.25
N THR A 21 -37.85 23.58 -18.98
CA THR A 21 -37.64 22.22 -18.43
C THR A 21 -36.45 22.27 -17.47
N PRO A 22 -36.54 21.82 -16.22
CA PRO A 22 -35.39 21.76 -15.33
C PRO A 22 -34.32 20.85 -15.96
N PRO A 23 -33.03 21.22 -15.85
CA PRO A 23 -31.97 20.41 -16.44
C PRO A 23 -32.00 19.01 -15.83
N SER A 24 -32.10 18.00 -16.69
CA SER A 24 -32.02 16.60 -16.31
C SER A 24 -30.77 16.36 -15.47
N PRO A 25 -30.82 15.53 -14.39
CA PRO A 25 -29.66 15.24 -13.59
C PRO A 25 -28.56 14.64 -14.51
N ARG A 26 -27.41 15.30 -14.54
CA ARG A 26 -26.25 14.86 -15.32
C ARG A 26 -25.98 13.39 -15.00
N ARG A 27 -26.22 12.51 -15.95
CA ARG A 27 -25.79 11.11 -15.91
C ARG A 27 -24.28 11.13 -15.61
N GLY A 28 -23.87 10.52 -14.50
CA GLY A 28 -22.52 10.47 -14.03
C GLY A 28 -21.59 9.95 -15.12
N GLY A 29 -20.75 10.85 -15.65
CA GLY A 29 -19.65 10.48 -16.56
C GLY A 29 -18.68 9.53 -15.84
N ARG A 30 -17.91 8.76 -16.62
CA ARG A 30 -16.84 7.91 -16.10
C ARG A 30 -15.98 8.72 -15.11
N PRO A 31 -15.73 8.24 -13.88
CA PRO A 31 -14.92 8.96 -12.90
C PRO A 31 -13.58 9.38 -13.50
N SER A 32 -13.12 10.60 -13.22
CA SER A 32 -11.79 11.03 -13.63
C SER A 32 -10.71 10.13 -12.99
N ARG A 33 -9.53 10.08 -13.60
CA ARG A 33 -8.39 9.31 -13.06
C ARG A 33 -8.09 9.71 -11.60
N ALA A 34 -8.16 11.01 -11.29
CA ALA A 34 -7.97 11.52 -9.93
C ALA A 34 -9.08 11.02 -8.96
N GLN A 35 -10.35 11.06 -9.36
CA GLN A 35 -11.46 10.54 -8.57
C GLN A 35 -11.34 9.02 -8.33
N ALA A 36 -10.90 8.28 -9.36
CA ALA A 36 -10.66 6.85 -9.24
C ALA A 36 -9.52 6.55 -8.25
N GLN A 37 -8.44 7.34 -8.27
CA GLN A 37 -7.32 7.20 -7.33
C GLN A 37 -7.75 7.53 -5.90
N GLN A 38 -8.43 8.66 -5.67
CA GLN A 38 -8.96 9.03 -4.35
C GLN A 38 -9.91 7.99 -3.78
N LEU A 39 -10.73 7.37 -4.64
CA LEU A 39 -11.59 6.28 -4.22
C LEU A 39 -10.78 5.07 -3.73
N GLY A 40 -9.71 4.72 -4.46
CA GLY A 40 -8.81 3.64 -4.05
C GLY A 40 -8.16 3.88 -2.71
N GLU A 41 -7.61 5.08 -2.51
CA GLU A 41 -7.01 5.48 -1.24
C GLU A 41 -8.01 5.38 -0.09
N ARG A 42 -9.24 5.86 -0.27
CA ARG A 42 -10.30 5.77 0.73
C ARG A 42 -10.64 4.32 1.09
N ILE A 43 -10.73 3.42 0.11
CA ILE A 43 -10.99 2.00 0.34
C ILE A 43 -9.85 1.38 1.15
N LEU A 44 -8.60 1.66 0.77
CA LEU A 44 -7.42 1.17 1.48
C LEU A 44 -7.32 1.73 2.90
N ASP A 45 -7.65 3.00 3.14
CA ASP A 45 -7.71 3.59 4.48
C ASP A 45 -8.71 2.87 5.38
N VAL A 46 -9.89 2.60 4.85
CA VAL A 46 -10.93 1.88 5.59
C VAL A 46 -10.50 0.45 5.87
N ALA A 47 -9.98 -0.25 4.87
CA ALA A 47 -9.53 -1.63 5.02
C ALA A 47 -8.38 -1.74 6.04
N THR A 48 -7.40 -0.83 5.98
CA THR A 48 -6.29 -0.78 6.94
C THR A 48 -6.81 -0.66 8.38
N ARG A 49 -7.72 0.31 8.65
CA ARG A 49 -8.30 0.47 9.99
C ARG A 49 -9.06 -0.77 10.47
N LEU A 50 -9.83 -1.40 9.58
CA LEU A 50 -10.61 -2.60 9.92
C LEU A 50 -9.71 -3.80 10.20
N PHE A 51 -8.72 -4.06 9.35
CA PHE A 51 -7.78 -5.14 9.57
C PHE A 51 -6.98 -4.95 10.86
N MET A 52 -6.53 -3.72 11.16
CA MET A 52 -5.81 -3.44 12.40
C MET A 52 -6.68 -3.56 13.66
N ALA A 53 -7.98 -3.20 13.58
CA ALA A 53 -8.88 -3.22 14.72
C ALA A 53 -9.47 -4.61 15.00
N HIS A 54 -9.77 -5.39 13.95
CA HIS A 54 -10.56 -6.62 14.08
C HIS A 54 -9.84 -7.87 13.58
N GLY A 55 -8.66 -7.72 12.97
CA GLY A 55 -7.94 -8.82 12.32
C GLY A 55 -8.47 -9.13 10.93
N TYR A 56 -7.75 -10.02 10.23
CA TYR A 56 -8.12 -10.41 8.88
C TYR A 56 -9.42 -11.22 8.87
N GLY A 57 -9.55 -12.23 9.74
CA GLY A 57 -10.72 -13.13 9.76
C GLY A 57 -12.04 -12.38 9.91
N ALA A 58 -12.15 -11.52 10.92
CA ALA A 58 -13.38 -10.79 11.28
C ALA A 58 -13.72 -9.62 10.35
N THR A 59 -12.80 -9.15 9.51
CA THR A 59 -13.08 -8.08 8.53
C THR A 59 -13.77 -8.65 7.31
N SER A 60 -14.95 -8.12 6.92
CA SER A 60 -15.67 -8.51 5.70
C SER A 60 -15.57 -7.44 4.62
N ILE A 61 -15.69 -7.86 3.35
CA ILE A 61 -15.75 -6.95 2.19
C ILE A 61 -16.96 -6.03 2.30
N GLU A 62 -18.08 -6.54 2.81
CA GLU A 62 -19.31 -5.79 3.07
C GLU A 62 -19.07 -4.61 4.01
N GLU A 63 -18.36 -4.87 5.10
CA GLU A 63 -18.06 -3.84 6.09
C GLU A 63 -17.08 -2.80 5.52
N VAL A 64 -16.08 -3.24 4.74
CA VAL A 64 -15.17 -2.32 4.02
C VAL A 64 -15.97 -1.43 3.06
N ALA A 65 -16.83 -2.02 2.22
CA ALA A 65 -17.62 -1.28 1.25
C ALA A 65 -18.59 -0.29 1.94
N ARG A 66 -19.27 -0.73 2.99
CA ARG A 66 -20.19 0.10 3.80
C ARG A 66 -19.47 1.30 4.40
N ARG A 67 -18.33 1.09 5.07
CA ARG A 67 -17.56 2.18 5.69
C ARG A 67 -16.85 3.07 4.66
N ALA A 68 -16.46 2.53 3.53
CA ALA A 68 -15.93 3.32 2.41
C ALA A 68 -17.03 4.06 1.62
N ARG A 69 -18.32 3.88 1.96
CA ARG A 69 -19.49 4.45 1.29
C ARG A 69 -19.51 4.14 -0.20
N ILE A 70 -19.32 2.86 -0.55
CA ILE A 70 -19.35 2.35 -1.93
C ILE A 70 -20.26 1.10 -2.01
N SER A 71 -20.69 0.77 -3.23
CA SER A 71 -21.36 -0.50 -3.48
C SER A 71 -20.33 -1.67 -3.50
N LYS A 72 -20.80 -2.90 -3.21
CA LYS A 72 -19.99 -4.11 -3.41
C LYS A 72 -19.46 -4.22 -4.84
N ARG A 73 -20.28 -3.86 -5.85
CA ARG A 73 -19.89 -3.83 -7.25
C ARG A 73 -18.69 -2.91 -7.47
N THR A 74 -18.68 -1.72 -6.86
CA THR A 74 -17.57 -0.78 -6.92
C THR A 74 -16.31 -1.35 -6.28
N PHE A 75 -16.45 -2.07 -5.17
CA PHE A 75 -15.34 -2.76 -4.54
C PHE A 75 -14.75 -3.82 -5.48
N TYR A 76 -15.57 -4.76 -5.99
CA TYR A 76 -15.13 -5.85 -6.86
C TYR A 76 -14.59 -5.39 -8.23
N HIS A 77 -14.96 -4.20 -8.67
CA HIS A 77 -14.34 -3.59 -9.85
C HIS A 77 -12.87 -3.21 -9.60
N ARG A 78 -12.44 -3.07 -8.34
CA ARG A 78 -11.12 -2.61 -7.98
C ARG A 78 -10.25 -3.68 -7.32
N PHE A 79 -10.85 -4.52 -6.52
CA PHE A 79 -10.21 -5.62 -5.81
C PHE A 79 -11.03 -6.88 -6.03
N ARG A 80 -10.40 -7.92 -6.55
CA ARG A 80 -11.05 -9.19 -6.86
C ARG A 80 -11.61 -9.90 -5.61
N ASP A 81 -10.86 -9.83 -4.51
CA ASP A 81 -11.17 -10.54 -3.27
C ASP A 81 -10.53 -9.87 -2.04
N LYS A 82 -10.80 -10.45 -0.86
CA LYS A 82 -10.26 -9.98 0.41
C LYS A 82 -8.74 -10.18 0.54
N PRO A 83 -8.12 -11.26 0.06
CA PRO A 83 -6.66 -11.38 -0.01
C PRO A 83 -6.00 -10.27 -0.82
N GLU A 84 -6.56 -9.91 -1.96
CA GLU A 84 -5.98 -8.87 -2.83
C GLU A 84 -5.95 -7.49 -2.15
N ILE A 85 -7.06 -7.06 -1.54
CA ILE A 85 -7.05 -5.78 -0.81
C ILE A 85 -6.13 -5.84 0.41
N PHE A 86 -5.98 -7.01 1.06
CA PHE A 86 -5.05 -7.16 2.16
C PHE A 86 -3.60 -6.96 1.71
N VAL A 87 -3.18 -7.60 0.60
CA VAL A 87 -1.86 -7.38 -0.01
C VAL A 87 -1.65 -5.90 -0.37
N ALA A 88 -2.67 -5.24 -0.93
CA ALA A 88 -2.61 -3.82 -1.24
C ALA A 88 -2.44 -2.94 0.02
N VAL A 89 -3.05 -3.33 1.14
CA VAL A 89 -2.83 -2.66 2.45
C VAL A 89 -1.38 -2.85 2.93
N VAL A 90 -0.82 -4.04 2.78
CA VAL A 90 0.59 -4.32 3.11
C VAL A 90 1.52 -3.42 2.30
N HIS A 91 1.36 -3.40 0.98
CA HIS A 91 2.16 -2.54 0.08
C HIS A 91 2.05 -1.06 0.48
N ARG A 92 0.83 -0.57 0.73
CA ARG A 92 0.62 0.82 1.12
C ARG A 92 1.31 1.22 2.43
N ILE A 93 1.33 0.32 3.43
CA ILE A 93 2.04 0.58 4.69
C ILE A 93 3.53 0.79 4.42
N VAL A 94 4.11 -0.04 3.56
CA VAL A 94 5.54 0.06 3.23
C VAL A 94 5.83 1.23 2.30
N ASP A 95 4.97 1.51 1.30
CA ASP A 95 5.15 2.65 0.39
C ASP A 95 5.20 4.00 1.14
N ARG A 96 4.46 4.13 2.24
CA ARG A 96 4.52 5.31 3.11
C ARG A 96 5.85 5.50 3.84
N LEU A 97 6.66 4.46 3.89
CA LEU A 97 7.96 4.43 4.57
C LEU A 97 9.12 4.48 3.57
N ARG A 98 8.81 4.51 2.27
CA ARG A 98 9.83 4.68 1.21
C ARG A 98 10.45 6.07 1.32
N PRO A 99 11.77 6.17 1.13
CA PRO A 99 12.43 7.46 1.06
C PRO A 99 11.93 8.25 -0.16
N PRO A 100 12.11 9.58 -0.18
CA PRO A 100 11.85 10.41 -1.34
C PRO A 100 12.57 9.90 -2.59
N ALA A 101 12.05 10.22 -3.77
CA ALA A 101 12.60 9.73 -5.04
C ALA A 101 14.04 10.23 -5.33
N ASP A 102 14.39 11.37 -4.76
CA ASP A 102 15.72 12.01 -4.83
C ASP A 102 16.68 11.52 -3.74
N PHE A 103 16.27 10.57 -2.90
CA PHE A 103 17.13 10.00 -1.88
C PHE A 103 18.27 9.20 -2.53
N PRO A 104 19.58 9.47 -2.18
CA PRO A 104 20.75 8.88 -2.84
C PRO A 104 20.96 7.42 -2.41
N MET A 105 19.98 6.56 -2.73
CA MET A 105 19.97 5.15 -2.30
C MET A 105 21.18 4.37 -2.80
N LEU A 106 21.62 4.62 -4.03
CA LEU A 106 22.66 3.85 -4.72
C LEU A 106 23.98 4.61 -4.87
N GLU A 107 24.15 5.74 -4.18
CA GLU A 107 25.41 6.50 -4.21
C GLU A 107 26.40 5.97 -3.17
N GLY A 108 27.69 6.05 -3.49
CA GLY A 108 28.78 5.66 -2.60
C GLY A 108 29.22 4.20 -2.73
N SER A 109 29.93 3.72 -1.73
CA SER A 109 30.42 2.35 -1.63
C SER A 109 29.26 1.35 -1.39
N LEU A 110 29.50 0.07 -1.72
CA LEU A 110 28.53 -0.99 -1.45
C LEU A 110 28.15 -1.04 0.05
N GLU A 111 29.10 -0.84 0.93
CA GLU A 111 28.88 -0.81 2.38
C GLU A 111 27.92 0.31 2.78
N GLU A 112 28.12 1.52 2.27
CA GLU A 112 27.24 2.67 2.53
C GLU A 112 25.83 2.44 1.95
N ILE A 113 25.73 1.84 0.78
CA ILE A 113 24.47 1.47 0.15
C ILE A 113 23.72 0.47 1.04
N LEU A 114 24.38 -0.62 1.45
CA LEU A 114 23.78 -1.63 2.29
C LEU A 114 23.42 -1.11 3.69
N GLN A 115 24.20 -0.23 4.29
CA GLN A 115 23.89 0.42 5.56
C GLN A 115 22.64 1.30 5.46
N ARG A 116 22.55 2.14 4.42
CA ARG A 116 21.33 2.94 4.18
C ARG A 116 20.10 2.05 4.00
N MET A 117 20.23 0.98 3.21
CA MET A 117 19.15 0.03 3.00
C MET A 117 18.74 -0.68 4.29
N ALA A 118 19.69 -1.19 5.06
CA ALA A 118 19.43 -1.84 6.34
C ALA A 118 18.67 -0.92 7.30
N GLY A 119 19.10 0.32 7.45
CA GLY A 119 18.42 1.31 8.28
C GLY A 119 17.00 1.62 7.82
N LEU A 120 16.76 1.74 6.51
CA LEU A 120 15.43 1.97 5.96
C LEU A 120 14.50 0.75 6.15
N ILE A 121 15.01 -0.45 5.86
CA ILE A 121 14.29 -1.71 6.05
C ILE A 121 13.89 -1.89 7.52
N LEU A 122 14.82 -1.65 8.45
CA LEU A 122 14.55 -1.75 9.89
C LEU A 122 13.48 -0.76 10.35
N ARG A 123 13.61 0.51 9.99
CA ARG A 123 12.59 1.52 10.34
C ARG A 123 11.22 1.17 9.78
N ALA A 124 11.16 0.65 8.56
CA ALA A 124 9.92 0.18 7.96
C ALA A 124 9.35 -1.04 8.70
N ALA A 125 10.17 -2.07 8.92
CA ALA A 125 9.76 -3.33 9.55
C ALA A 125 9.38 -3.18 11.04
N LEU A 126 9.96 -2.21 11.74
CA LEU A 126 9.71 -1.90 13.15
C LEU A 126 8.65 -0.82 13.36
N SER A 127 8.07 -0.26 12.30
CA SER A 127 6.96 0.69 12.45
C SER A 127 5.77 0.04 13.18
N PRO A 128 5.03 0.80 14.00
CA PRO A 128 3.87 0.25 14.73
C PRO A 128 2.89 -0.48 13.83
N GLN A 129 2.66 0.03 12.62
CA GLN A 129 1.76 -0.57 11.64
C GLN A 129 2.31 -1.90 11.10
N ALA A 130 3.61 -1.97 10.77
CA ALA A 130 4.25 -3.19 10.28
C ALA A 130 4.26 -4.29 11.35
N ILE A 131 4.54 -3.93 12.61
CA ILE A 131 4.51 -4.87 13.74
C ILE A 131 3.08 -5.39 13.99
N ALA A 132 2.08 -4.50 13.99
CA ALA A 132 0.67 -4.91 14.15
C ALA A 132 0.23 -5.84 13.01
N LEU A 133 0.62 -5.53 11.77
CA LEU A 133 0.35 -6.35 10.60
C LEU A 133 1.02 -7.72 10.71
N ASN A 134 2.28 -7.78 11.12
CA ASN A 134 3.02 -9.03 11.28
C ASN A 134 2.42 -9.90 12.39
N ARG A 135 2.05 -9.32 13.54
CA ARG A 135 1.33 -10.03 14.61
C ARG A 135 0.03 -10.65 14.10
N MET A 136 -0.75 -9.90 13.31
CA MET A 136 -1.98 -10.38 12.72
C MET A 136 -1.73 -11.52 11.73
N LEU A 137 -0.74 -11.39 10.84
CA LEU A 137 -0.37 -12.44 9.89
C LEU A 137 0.03 -13.73 10.59
N VAL A 138 0.87 -13.63 11.63
CA VAL A 138 1.29 -14.80 12.43
C VAL A 138 0.09 -15.45 13.12
N ALA A 139 -0.77 -14.66 13.75
CA ALA A 139 -1.96 -15.17 14.45
C ALA A 139 -2.98 -15.84 13.52
N GLU A 140 -3.08 -15.35 12.27
CA GLU A 140 -4.07 -15.83 11.30
C GLU A 140 -3.48 -16.88 10.33
N SER A 141 -2.17 -17.07 10.28
CA SER A 141 -1.49 -17.96 9.31
C SER A 141 -1.99 -19.40 9.37
N GLY A 142 -2.28 -19.92 10.55
CA GLY A 142 -2.84 -21.26 10.73
C GLY A 142 -4.27 -21.40 10.20
N LYS A 143 -5.07 -20.33 10.26
CA LYS A 143 -6.46 -20.30 9.76
C LYS A 143 -6.52 -19.98 8.28
N PHE A 144 -5.59 -19.17 7.79
CA PHE A 144 -5.55 -18.68 6.41
C PHE A 144 -4.19 -18.90 5.74
N PRO A 145 -3.75 -20.18 5.55
CA PRO A 145 -2.43 -20.47 5.00
C PRO A 145 -2.22 -19.93 3.58
N LYS A 146 -3.28 -19.88 2.77
CA LYS A 146 -3.24 -19.27 1.44
C LYS A 146 -2.97 -17.76 1.47
N LEU A 147 -3.43 -17.05 2.52
CA LEU A 147 -3.12 -15.64 2.71
C LEU A 147 -1.64 -15.43 3.04
N ALA A 148 -1.11 -16.22 3.97
CA ALA A 148 0.31 -16.18 4.34
C ALA A 148 1.21 -16.42 3.11
N ALA A 149 0.90 -17.45 2.31
CA ALA A 149 1.59 -17.74 1.06
C ALA A 149 1.51 -16.57 0.06
N LEU A 150 0.32 -15.97 -0.12
CA LEU A 150 0.11 -14.85 -1.03
C LEU A 150 0.90 -13.61 -0.60
N VAL A 151 0.94 -13.32 0.70
CA VAL A 151 1.74 -12.21 1.24
C VAL A 151 3.23 -12.48 1.07
N ALA A 152 3.70 -13.70 1.28
CA ALA A 152 5.08 -14.09 1.03
C ALA A 152 5.45 -13.96 -0.46
N GLU A 153 4.54 -14.35 -1.37
CA GLU A 153 4.77 -14.32 -2.80
C GLU A 153 4.69 -12.91 -3.41
N ARG A 154 3.73 -12.10 -2.98
CA ARG A 154 3.44 -10.77 -3.54
C ARG A 154 3.76 -9.62 -2.60
N GLY A 155 4.27 -9.94 -1.41
CA GLY A 155 4.60 -8.94 -0.41
C GLY A 155 5.91 -8.22 -0.70
N VAL A 156 6.13 -7.15 0.05
CA VAL A 156 7.25 -6.22 -0.09
C VAL A 156 8.61 -6.89 0.09
N SER A 157 8.68 -7.98 0.88
CA SER A 157 9.93 -8.72 1.08
C SER A 157 10.48 -9.26 -0.23
N LYS A 158 9.63 -9.72 -1.16
CA LYS A 158 10.07 -10.23 -2.46
C LYS A 158 10.61 -9.12 -3.38
N GLU A 159 10.02 -7.93 -3.30
CA GLU A 159 10.54 -6.75 -4.03
C GLU A 159 11.89 -6.31 -3.46
N ALA A 160 12.01 -6.25 -2.13
CA ALA A 160 13.27 -5.90 -1.46
C ALA A 160 14.38 -6.91 -1.81
N ILE A 161 14.09 -8.23 -1.75
CA ILE A 161 15.04 -9.27 -2.13
C ILE A 161 15.52 -9.09 -3.57
N ARG A 162 14.60 -8.87 -4.53
CA ARG A 162 14.98 -8.64 -5.94
C ARG A 162 15.85 -7.41 -6.12
N PHE A 163 15.53 -6.33 -5.43
CA PHE A 163 16.30 -5.10 -5.50
C PHE A 163 17.72 -5.29 -4.94
N ILE A 164 17.85 -5.91 -3.76
CA ILE A 164 19.13 -6.21 -3.14
C ILE A 164 19.93 -7.18 -4.02
N ALA A 165 19.29 -8.24 -4.53
CA ALA A 165 19.94 -9.21 -5.41
C ALA A 165 20.56 -8.54 -6.65
N GLY A 166 19.85 -7.60 -7.29
CA GLY A 166 20.37 -6.87 -8.44
C GLY A 166 21.58 -5.99 -8.12
N ILE A 167 21.70 -5.47 -6.87
CA ILE A 167 22.90 -4.75 -6.42
C ILE A 167 24.06 -5.74 -6.25
N LEU A 168 23.83 -6.83 -5.51
CA LEU A 168 24.83 -7.83 -5.21
C LEU A 168 25.35 -8.53 -6.48
N GLU A 169 24.47 -8.79 -7.45
CA GLU A 169 24.84 -9.38 -8.74
C GLU A 169 25.81 -8.48 -9.52
N ARG A 170 25.54 -7.18 -9.58
CA ARG A 170 26.46 -6.21 -10.23
C ARG A 170 27.83 -6.20 -9.56
N GLU A 171 27.89 -6.21 -8.25
CA GLU A 171 29.18 -6.21 -7.51
C GLU A 171 29.92 -7.55 -7.65
N ALA A 172 29.20 -8.67 -7.77
CA ALA A 172 29.79 -9.98 -8.05
C ALA A 172 30.33 -10.04 -9.48
N GLN A 173 29.60 -9.52 -10.49
CA GLN A 173 30.08 -9.42 -11.87
C GLN A 173 31.29 -8.49 -11.99
N ALA A 174 31.39 -7.46 -11.16
CA ALA A 174 32.58 -6.60 -11.07
C ALA A 174 33.76 -7.25 -10.32
N GLY A 175 33.61 -8.50 -9.86
CA GLY A 175 34.67 -9.26 -9.16
C GLY A 175 34.94 -8.83 -7.72
N LYS A 176 34.09 -7.96 -7.15
CA LYS A 176 34.26 -7.47 -5.77
C LYS A 176 33.64 -8.39 -4.70
N LEU A 177 32.70 -9.25 -5.10
CA LEU A 177 32.05 -10.22 -4.23
C LEU A 177 32.23 -11.65 -4.78
N ALA A 178 32.36 -12.62 -3.88
CA ALA A 178 32.35 -14.04 -4.19
C ALA A 178 30.97 -14.62 -3.87
N LEU A 179 30.02 -14.48 -4.81
CA LEU A 179 28.63 -14.91 -4.64
C LEU A 179 28.19 -15.78 -5.81
N ASP A 180 27.87 -17.04 -5.54
CA ASP A 180 27.30 -17.97 -6.53
C ASP A 180 25.80 -17.73 -6.73
N ASN A 181 25.09 -17.27 -5.69
CA ASN A 181 23.66 -17.04 -5.72
C ASN A 181 23.28 -15.68 -5.09
N PRO A 182 23.25 -14.59 -5.87
CA PRO A 182 22.90 -13.25 -5.36
C PRO A 182 21.49 -13.18 -4.76
N THR A 183 20.54 -13.96 -5.27
CA THR A 183 19.16 -13.99 -4.71
C THR A 183 19.14 -14.60 -3.33
N PHE A 184 19.85 -15.71 -3.13
CA PHE A 184 19.99 -16.32 -1.80
C PHE A 184 20.69 -15.38 -0.83
N ALA A 185 21.80 -14.76 -1.25
CA ALA A 185 22.54 -13.80 -0.43
C ALA A 185 21.65 -12.61 -0.01
N ALA A 186 20.87 -12.04 -0.95
CA ALA A 186 19.91 -10.98 -0.67
C ALA A 186 18.82 -11.41 0.33
N GLN A 187 18.36 -12.64 0.22
CA GLN A 187 17.39 -13.20 1.15
C GLN A 187 17.97 -13.35 2.56
N GLN A 188 19.20 -13.89 2.68
CA GLN A 188 19.88 -13.99 3.96
C GLN A 188 20.12 -12.61 4.57
N PHE A 189 20.61 -11.65 3.79
CA PHE A 189 20.82 -10.27 4.24
C PHE A 189 19.55 -9.67 4.81
N LEU A 190 18.42 -9.77 4.10
CA LEU A 190 17.13 -9.26 4.57
C LEU A 190 16.71 -9.91 5.90
N TYR A 191 16.81 -11.23 6.02
CA TYR A 191 16.44 -11.94 7.25
C TYR A 191 17.38 -11.63 8.43
N MET A 192 18.69 -11.50 8.19
CA MET A 192 19.65 -11.08 9.22
C MET A 192 19.28 -9.73 9.80
N ILE A 193 18.83 -8.79 8.94
CA ILE A 193 18.43 -7.44 9.37
C ILE A 193 17.18 -7.50 10.25
N ILE A 194 16.11 -8.18 9.79
CA ILE A 194 14.78 -7.98 10.38
C ILE A 194 14.40 -9.00 11.47
N ALA A 195 14.94 -10.22 11.44
CA ALA A 195 14.40 -11.33 12.23
C ALA A 195 14.41 -11.08 13.73
N LEU A 196 15.58 -10.74 14.30
CA LEU A 196 15.70 -10.52 15.74
C LEU A 196 15.03 -9.21 16.19
N PRO A 197 15.26 -8.05 15.54
CA PRO A 197 14.60 -6.81 15.93
C PRO A 197 13.07 -6.92 15.88
N GLN A 198 12.52 -7.54 14.84
CA GLN A 198 11.09 -7.72 14.70
C GLN A 198 10.52 -8.68 15.76
N ARG A 199 11.22 -9.78 16.05
CA ARG A 199 10.84 -10.71 17.12
C ARG A 199 10.79 -10.00 18.49
N ARG A 200 11.79 -9.18 18.82
CA ARG A 200 11.80 -8.36 20.05
C ARG A 200 10.63 -7.37 20.07
N ALA A 201 10.37 -6.66 18.97
CA ALA A 201 9.24 -5.73 18.85
C ALA A 201 7.86 -6.42 18.95
N MET A 202 7.77 -7.70 18.61
CA MET A 202 6.55 -8.50 18.80
C MET A 202 6.32 -8.96 20.25
N GLY A 203 7.27 -8.74 21.15
CA GLY A 203 7.13 -9.09 22.58
C GLY A 203 7.98 -10.28 23.04
N PHE A 204 8.84 -10.84 22.16
CA PHE A 204 9.79 -11.92 22.54
C PHE A 204 11.14 -11.36 22.99
N GLY A 205 11.13 -10.26 23.77
CA GLY A 205 12.27 -9.56 24.30
C GLY A 205 12.00 -8.06 24.46
N ALA A 206 12.96 -7.32 25.04
CA ALA A 206 12.86 -5.86 25.11
C ALA A 206 12.98 -5.26 23.69
N PRO A 207 12.13 -4.32 23.28
CA PRO A 207 12.29 -3.59 22.02
C PRO A 207 13.66 -2.91 21.96
N MET A 208 14.22 -2.85 20.75
CA MET A 208 15.51 -2.15 20.54
C MET A 208 15.29 -0.65 20.56
N THR A 209 16.23 0.06 21.19
CA THR A 209 16.31 1.51 21.15
C THR A 209 16.84 1.98 19.77
N PRO A 210 16.61 3.26 19.37
CA PRO A 210 17.16 3.76 18.12
C PRO A 210 18.68 3.56 17.95
N PRO A 211 19.55 3.82 18.97
CA PRO A 211 20.98 3.50 18.84
C PRO A 211 21.28 2.02 18.65
N GLU A 212 20.53 1.12 19.31
CA GLU A 212 20.70 -0.33 19.13
C GLU A 212 20.28 -0.77 17.71
N ILE A 213 19.27 -0.12 17.11
CA ILE A 213 18.83 -0.38 15.73
C ILE A 213 19.93 0.03 14.74
N ASP A 214 20.55 1.19 14.94
CA ASP A 214 21.61 1.67 14.06
C ASP A 214 22.88 0.80 14.19
N ALA A 215 23.26 0.43 15.41
CA ALA A 215 24.36 -0.51 15.67
C ALA A 215 24.08 -1.88 15.02
N TRP A 216 22.87 -2.44 15.22
CA TRP A 216 22.47 -3.69 14.59
C TRP A 216 22.58 -3.67 13.08
N ALA A 217 22.14 -2.58 12.42
CA ALA A 217 22.26 -2.44 10.98
C ALA A 217 23.72 -2.50 10.53
N SER A 218 24.62 -1.78 11.23
CA SER A 218 26.05 -1.75 10.92
C SER A 218 26.71 -3.11 11.13
N ASP A 219 26.41 -3.78 12.24
CA ASP A 219 26.98 -5.10 12.57
C ASP A 219 26.57 -6.16 11.55
N VAL A 220 25.28 -6.15 11.13
CA VAL A 220 24.78 -7.07 10.11
C VAL A 220 25.44 -6.82 8.77
N VAL A 221 25.60 -5.54 8.35
CA VAL A 221 26.26 -5.22 7.08
C VAL A 221 27.71 -5.67 7.10
N ASN A 222 28.44 -5.41 8.19
CA ASN A 222 29.84 -5.80 8.36
C ASN A 222 29.97 -7.34 8.32
N LEU A 223 29.13 -8.05 9.07
CA LEU A 223 29.15 -9.52 9.08
C LEU A 223 28.87 -10.10 7.69
N PHE A 224 27.84 -9.58 7.00
CA PHE A 224 27.46 -10.02 5.67
C PHE A 224 28.57 -9.80 4.65
N LEU A 225 29.14 -8.58 4.61
CA LEU A 225 30.20 -8.25 3.65
C LEU A 225 31.48 -9.05 3.91
N ASN A 226 31.86 -9.27 5.16
CA ASN A 226 33.04 -10.07 5.50
C ASN A 226 32.88 -11.54 5.12
N GLY A 227 31.64 -12.06 5.10
CA GLY A 227 31.35 -13.41 4.61
C GLY A 227 31.27 -13.54 3.08
N CYS A 228 31.18 -12.41 2.35
CA CYS A 228 30.99 -12.38 0.90
C CYS A 228 32.19 -11.80 0.12
N ARG A 229 33.11 -11.13 0.79
CA ARG A 229 34.32 -10.58 0.15
C ARG A 229 35.30 -11.70 -0.23
N ARG A 230 35.99 -11.50 -1.34
CA ARG A 230 37.15 -12.33 -1.75
C ARG A 230 38.37 -11.93 -0.97
#